data_31a1a2a9e4b0a2ced0be0551f25d42cb
#
_entry.id   31a1a2a9e4b0a2ced0be0551f25d42cb
#
_cell.length_a   1.000
_cell.length_b   1.000
_cell.length_c   1.000
_cell.angle_alpha   90.00
_cell.angle_beta   90.00
_cell.angle_gamma   90.00
#
_symmetry.space_group_name_H-M   'P 1'
#
loop_
_entity.id
_entity.type
_entity.pdbx_description
1 polymer ?
#
loop_
_entity_poly.entity_id
_entity_poly.type
_entity_poly.pdbx_seq_one_letter_code
_entity_poly.pdbx_strand_id
1 'polypeptide(L)'
;MKLEKHMIDTVKEWHLKIGYQKENIRLYYPTESVKDFLDVKNSEKLSTEELCDKVQSYLSEKMIGMGTVNVSQEENRFCIEISKELNEYIAKHIEPSEFLQEFLKALSSGNIEIVRHLFRSYAQQKQGHCIEEPHEGEAGIAFSFQEERIDPYVYCVEQGDFGLTYHRFVKTEYEKLF
;
A
#
# COMPACT_ATOMS: atom_id res chain seq x y z
N MET A 1 7.09 4.43 6.68
CA MET A 1 7.30 3.43 5.59
C MET A 1 8.01 4.09 4.42
N LYS A 2 8.74 3.36 3.57
CA LYS A 2 9.46 3.91 2.40
C LYS A 2 8.66 3.73 1.12
N LEU A 3 8.83 4.66 0.16
CA LEU A 3 8.08 4.70 -1.10
C LEU A 3 8.24 3.42 -1.92
N GLU A 4 9.48 2.91 -2.08
CA GLU A 4 9.74 1.71 -2.86
C GLU A 4 9.04 0.47 -2.29
N LYS A 5 8.98 0.36 -0.97
CA LYS A 5 8.27 -0.73 -0.32
C LYS A 5 6.78 -0.64 -0.58
N HIS A 6 6.18 0.54 -0.38
CA HIS A 6 4.76 0.76 -0.64
C HIS A 6 4.39 0.45 -2.10
N MET A 7 5.22 0.90 -3.04
CA MET A 7 5.03 0.63 -4.48
C MET A 7 5.03 -0.88 -4.77
N ILE A 8 6.02 -1.61 -4.24
CA ILE A 8 6.13 -3.07 -4.43
C ILE A 8 4.94 -3.78 -3.79
N ASP A 9 4.57 -3.43 -2.56
CA ASP A 9 3.43 -4.01 -1.85
C ASP A 9 2.12 -3.80 -2.62
N THR A 10 1.94 -2.61 -3.24
CA THR A 10 0.77 -2.29 -4.07
C THR A 10 0.72 -3.15 -5.34
N VAL A 11 1.85 -3.32 -6.03
CA VAL A 11 1.94 -4.21 -7.20
C VAL A 11 1.66 -5.66 -6.82
N LYS A 12 2.20 -6.15 -5.69
CA LYS A 12 1.95 -7.51 -5.21
C LYS A 12 0.48 -7.72 -4.84
N GLU A 13 -0.15 -6.75 -4.20
CA GLU A 13 -1.58 -6.78 -3.91
C GLU A 13 -2.40 -6.89 -5.21
N TRP A 14 -2.05 -6.10 -6.22
CA TRP A 14 -2.69 -6.16 -7.52
C TRP A 14 -2.54 -7.54 -8.17
N HIS A 15 -1.32 -8.13 -8.15
CA HIS A 15 -1.10 -9.48 -8.64
C HIS A 15 -1.95 -10.54 -7.91
N LEU A 16 -2.16 -10.38 -6.62
CA LEU A 16 -3.02 -11.30 -5.85
C LEU A 16 -4.51 -11.18 -6.22
N LYS A 17 -4.97 -9.96 -6.55
CA LYS A 17 -6.37 -9.68 -6.86
C LYS A 17 -6.77 -10.09 -8.28
N ILE A 18 -5.94 -9.79 -9.27
CA ILE A 18 -6.30 -9.94 -10.69
C ILE A 18 -5.33 -10.83 -11.49
N GLY A 19 -4.30 -11.34 -10.83
CA GLY A 19 -3.23 -12.09 -11.48
C GLY A 19 -2.16 -11.18 -12.13
N TYR A 20 -1.01 -11.78 -12.41
CA TYR A 20 0.08 -11.09 -13.11
C TYR A 20 -0.30 -10.81 -14.57
N GLN A 21 -0.14 -9.56 -14.99
CA GLN A 21 -0.26 -9.14 -16.39
C GLN A 21 1.09 -8.61 -16.86
N LYS A 22 1.54 -9.03 -18.06
CA LYS A 22 2.83 -8.61 -18.64
C LYS A 22 2.70 -7.26 -19.31
N GLU A 23 2.56 -6.21 -18.51
CA GLU A 23 2.39 -4.83 -18.95
C GLU A 23 3.09 -3.84 -18.03
N ASN A 24 3.19 -2.58 -18.47
CA ASN A 24 3.58 -1.48 -17.59
C ASN A 24 2.43 -1.19 -16.63
N ILE A 25 2.79 -0.84 -15.39
CA ILE A 25 1.83 -0.45 -14.36
C ILE A 25 2.00 1.03 -14.04
N ARG A 26 0.91 1.76 -13.91
CA ARG A 26 0.91 3.15 -13.45
C ARG A 26 0.28 3.25 -12.07
N LEU A 27 1.05 3.78 -11.13
CA LEU A 27 0.61 4.09 -9.78
C LEU A 27 0.53 5.59 -9.60
N TYR A 28 -0.56 6.06 -8.99
CA TYR A 28 -0.80 7.48 -8.76
C TYR A 28 -0.74 7.79 -7.28
N TYR A 29 0.09 8.74 -6.91
CA TYR A 29 0.28 9.18 -5.53
C TYR A 29 -0.02 10.67 -5.38
N PRO A 30 -0.80 11.08 -4.37
CA PRO A 30 -0.90 12.49 -4.00
C PRO A 30 0.48 13.08 -3.71
N THR A 31 0.70 14.35 -4.05
CA THR A 31 1.98 15.04 -3.81
C THR A 31 2.41 14.99 -2.35
N GLU A 32 1.46 15.15 -1.42
CA GLU A 32 1.76 15.12 0.01
C GLU A 32 2.19 13.73 0.49
N SER A 33 1.56 12.65 -0.02
CA SER A 33 1.97 11.28 0.30
C SER A 33 3.41 11.01 -0.16
N VAL A 34 3.80 11.53 -1.34
CA VAL A 34 5.18 11.40 -1.84
C VAL A 34 6.19 12.13 -0.96
N LYS A 35 5.85 13.33 -0.50
CA LYS A 35 6.69 14.08 0.44
C LYS A 35 6.89 13.34 1.76
N ASP A 36 5.82 12.74 2.29
CA ASP A 36 5.89 11.94 3.51
C ASP A 36 6.80 10.71 3.34
N PHE A 37 6.68 9.99 2.23
CA PHE A 37 7.53 8.83 1.94
C PHE A 37 9.01 9.16 1.81
N LEU A 38 9.34 10.39 1.37
CA LEU A 38 10.72 10.85 1.19
C LEU A 38 11.24 11.66 2.38
N ASP A 39 10.47 11.76 3.47
CA ASP A 39 10.78 12.58 4.65
C ASP A 39 11.11 14.05 4.28
N VAL A 40 10.47 14.59 3.24
CA VAL A 40 10.64 15.99 2.82
C VAL A 40 9.89 16.88 3.81
N LYS A 41 10.66 17.67 4.56
CA LYS A 41 10.06 18.58 5.54
C LYS A 41 9.27 19.70 4.84
N ASN A 42 8.14 20.09 5.43
CA ASN A 42 7.31 21.20 4.93
C ASN A 42 8.06 22.55 4.82
N SER A 43 9.20 22.68 5.48
CA SER A 43 10.10 23.84 5.37
C SER A 43 10.97 23.83 4.09
N GLU A 44 11.11 22.70 3.43
CA GLU A 44 11.81 22.57 2.14
C GLU A 44 10.84 22.98 1.02
N LYS A 45 11.02 24.19 0.51
CA LYS A 45 10.25 24.68 -0.66
C LYS A 45 10.83 24.08 -1.95
N LEU A 46 10.63 22.80 -2.15
CA LEU A 46 10.95 22.16 -3.43
C LEU A 46 9.89 22.55 -4.46
N SER A 47 10.34 22.91 -5.64
CA SER A 47 9.44 22.97 -6.80
C SER A 47 8.94 21.56 -7.14
N THR A 48 7.88 21.50 -7.89
CA THR A 48 7.33 20.23 -8.37
C THR A 48 8.33 19.42 -9.21
N GLU A 49 9.10 20.13 -10.05
CA GLU A 49 10.13 19.54 -10.91
C GLU A 49 11.27 18.94 -10.05
N GLU A 50 11.78 19.69 -9.08
CA GLU A 50 12.80 19.20 -8.13
C GLU A 50 12.32 17.99 -7.34
N LEU A 51 11.04 17.96 -6.93
CA LEU A 51 10.48 16.80 -6.25
C LEU A 51 10.37 15.60 -7.19
N CYS A 52 9.96 15.80 -8.45
CA CYS A 52 9.89 14.75 -9.46
C CYS A 52 11.27 14.12 -9.69
N ASP A 53 12.32 14.94 -9.88
CA ASP A 53 13.71 14.49 -10.04
C ASP A 53 14.21 13.72 -8.82
N LYS A 54 13.86 14.18 -7.63
CA LYS A 54 14.22 13.51 -6.37
C LYS A 54 13.57 12.11 -6.27
N VAL A 55 12.28 12.00 -6.61
CA VAL A 55 11.55 10.71 -6.65
C VAL A 55 12.14 9.79 -7.70
N GLN A 56 12.38 10.31 -8.92
CA GLN A 56 12.95 9.54 -10.03
C GLN A 56 14.32 8.98 -9.65
N SER A 57 15.21 9.81 -9.11
CA SER A 57 16.55 9.42 -8.70
C SER A 57 16.50 8.36 -7.58
N TYR A 58 15.67 8.60 -6.57
CA TYR A 58 15.49 7.68 -5.46
C TYR A 58 15.00 6.29 -5.93
N LEU A 59 13.94 6.24 -6.72
CA LEU A 59 13.40 4.96 -7.19
C LEU A 59 14.35 4.28 -8.17
N SER A 60 15.02 5.02 -9.06
CA SER A 60 16.00 4.46 -9.98
C SER A 60 17.15 3.78 -9.23
N GLU A 61 17.64 4.36 -8.13
CA GLU A 61 18.65 3.75 -7.27
C GLU A 61 18.14 2.45 -6.62
N LYS A 62 16.90 2.47 -6.09
CA LYS A 62 16.31 1.31 -5.40
C LYS A 62 15.98 0.14 -6.34
N MET A 63 15.72 0.41 -7.61
CA MET A 63 15.31 -0.59 -8.61
C MET A 63 16.45 -1.07 -9.51
N ILE A 64 17.72 -0.74 -9.17
CA ILE A 64 18.90 -1.20 -9.94
C ILE A 64 18.88 -2.72 -10.10
N GLY A 65 18.98 -3.18 -11.35
CA GLY A 65 18.99 -4.60 -11.71
C GLY A 65 17.62 -5.29 -11.73
N MET A 66 16.54 -4.59 -11.37
CA MET A 66 15.19 -5.15 -11.36
C MET A 66 14.36 -4.71 -12.57
N GLY A 67 14.58 -3.49 -13.06
CA GLY A 67 13.85 -2.86 -14.14
C GLY A 67 13.87 -1.34 -13.99
N THR A 68 13.01 -0.64 -14.72
CA THR A 68 12.96 0.82 -14.73
C THR A 68 11.64 1.36 -14.20
N VAL A 69 11.72 2.58 -13.65
CA VAL A 69 10.58 3.40 -13.29
C VAL A 69 10.67 4.74 -14.00
N ASN A 70 9.54 5.30 -14.42
CA ASN A 70 9.45 6.66 -14.93
C ASN A 70 8.49 7.43 -14.02
N VAL A 71 8.95 8.60 -13.57
CA VAL A 71 8.17 9.48 -12.71
C VAL A 71 7.76 10.70 -13.50
N SER A 72 6.47 11.00 -13.50
CA SER A 72 5.92 12.21 -14.09
C SER A 72 4.89 12.82 -13.12
N GLN A 73 4.58 14.08 -13.33
CA GLN A 73 3.50 14.73 -12.61
C GLN A 73 2.31 14.92 -13.53
N GLU A 74 1.14 14.55 -13.05
CA GLU A 74 -0.15 14.75 -13.69
C GLU A 74 -1.04 15.54 -12.71
N GLU A 75 -1.25 16.84 -12.96
CA GLU A 75 -2.00 17.74 -12.08
C GLU A 75 -1.41 17.79 -10.65
N ASN A 76 -2.17 17.30 -9.65
CA ASN A 76 -1.78 17.26 -8.24
C ASN A 76 -1.28 15.87 -7.79
N ARG A 77 -0.92 14.99 -8.72
CA ARG A 77 -0.48 13.63 -8.45
C ARG A 77 0.82 13.33 -9.14
N PHE A 78 1.60 12.46 -8.53
CA PHE A 78 2.73 11.80 -9.18
C PHE A 78 2.25 10.52 -9.83
N CYS A 79 2.58 10.34 -11.12
CA CYS A 79 2.44 9.08 -11.82
C CYS A 79 3.80 8.37 -11.80
N ILE A 80 3.84 7.19 -11.21
CA ILE A 80 5.02 6.31 -11.23
C ILE A 80 4.69 5.16 -12.18
N GLU A 81 5.30 5.18 -13.36
CA GLU A 81 5.17 4.11 -14.32
C GLU A 81 6.27 3.07 -14.08
N ILE A 82 5.86 1.86 -13.77
CA ILE A 82 6.69 0.68 -13.55
C ILE A 82 6.79 -0.06 -14.86
N SER A 83 8.01 -0.31 -15.35
CA SER A 83 8.19 -1.05 -16.59
C SER A 83 7.73 -2.50 -16.47
N LYS A 84 7.38 -3.12 -17.60
CA LYS A 84 7.03 -4.55 -17.65
C LYS A 84 8.13 -5.47 -17.10
N GLU A 85 9.40 -5.08 -17.25
CA GLU A 85 10.56 -5.83 -16.72
C GLU A 85 10.57 -5.80 -15.19
N LEU A 86 10.35 -4.61 -14.59
CA LEU A 86 10.24 -4.47 -13.14
C LEU A 86 9.00 -5.18 -12.60
N ASN A 87 7.87 -5.06 -13.29
CA ASN A 87 6.65 -5.79 -12.95
C ASN A 87 6.86 -7.30 -12.97
N GLU A 88 7.54 -7.84 -13.99
CA GLU A 88 7.90 -9.25 -14.09
C GLU A 88 8.87 -9.68 -12.99
N TYR A 89 9.87 -8.83 -12.67
CA TYR A 89 10.79 -9.08 -11.58
C TYR A 89 10.05 -9.20 -10.23
N ILE A 90 9.17 -8.24 -9.93
CA ILE A 90 8.34 -8.24 -8.72
C ILE A 90 7.49 -9.53 -8.66
N ALA A 91 6.88 -9.91 -9.78
CA ALA A 91 6.05 -11.12 -9.84
C ALA A 91 6.83 -12.40 -9.49
N LYS A 92 8.06 -12.53 -10.01
CA LYS A 92 8.85 -13.76 -9.92
C LYS A 92 9.74 -13.86 -8.68
N HIS A 93 10.21 -12.73 -8.14
CA HIS A 93 11.28 -12.72 -7.16
C HIS A 93 10.89 -12.12 -5.81
N ILE A 94 9.72 -11.48 -5.71
CA ILE A 94 9.25 -10.89 -4.46
C ILE A 94 7.99 -11.61 -4.02
N GLU A 95 8.04 -12.23 -2.85
CA GLU A 95 6.88 -12.85 -2.26
C GLU A 95 5.92 -11.80 -1.69
N PRO A 96 4.60 -11.96 -1.88
CA PRO A 96 3.62 -11.10 -1.21
C PRO A 96 3.61 -11.35 0.30
N SER A 97 3.20 -10.36 1.07
CA SER A 97 3.00 -10.51 2.51
C SER A 97 2.11 -11.71 2.82
N GLU A 98 2.55 -12.59 3.74
CA GLU A 98 1.75 -13.70 4.24
C GLU A 98 0.41 -13.21 4.80
N PHE A 99 0.47 -12.12 5.59
CA PHE A 99 -0.73 -11.50 6.14
C PHE A 99 -1.70 -11.06 5.04
N LEU A 100 -1.23 -10.38 3.99
CA LEU A 100 -2.08 -9.92 2.90
C LEU A 100 -2.76 -11.08 2.17
N GLN A 101 -2.06 -12.19 1.97
CA GLN A 101 -2.65 -13.38 1.35
C GLN A 101 -3.79 -13.96 2.20
N GLU A 102 -3.57 -14.11 3.51
CA GLU A 102 -4.58 -14.61 4.44
C GLU A 102 -5.76 -13.61 4.59
N PHE A 103 -5.46 -12.30 4.57
CA PHE A 103 -6.48 -11.26 4.60
C PHE A 103 -7.41 -11.33 3.37
N LEU A 104 -6.86 -11.46 2.17
CA LEU A 104 -7.68 -11.58 0.95
C LEU A 104 -8.55 -12.85 0.95
N LYS A 105 -8.04 -13.95 1.51
CA LYS A 105 -8.84 -15.16 1.71
C LYS A 105 -9.98 -14.94 2.73
N ALA A 106 -9.67 -14.29 3.86
CA ALA A 106 -10.67 -13.97 4.87
C ALA A 106 -11.75 -13.03 4.31
N LEU A 107 -11.34 -12.01 3.54
CA LEU A 107 -12.23 -11.06 2.90
C LEU A 107 -13.21 -11.76 1.93
N SER A 108 -12.71 -12.72 1.15
CA SER A 108 -13.52 -13.47 0.18
C SER A 108 -14.61 -14.34 0.82
N SER A 109 -14.53 -14.57 2.14
CA SER A 109 -15.59 -15.27 2.88
C SER A 109 -16.89 -14.46 3.02
N GLY A 110 -16.80 -13.12 2.81
CA GLY A 110 -17.92 -12.20 3.02
C GLY A 110 -18.31 -12.01 4.50
N ASN A 111 -17.53 -12.53 5.44
CA ASN A 111 -17.85 -12.50 6.88
C ASN A 111 -16.82 -11.67 7.65
N ILE A 112 -17.25 -10.53 8.20
CA ILE A 112 -16.39 -9.62 8.97
C ILE A 112 -15.79 -10.28 10.22
N GLU A 113 -16.46 -11.24 10.84
CA GLU A 113 -15.94 -11.94 12.02
C GLU A 113 -14.72 -12.82 11.68
N ILE A 114 -14.65 -13.36 10.47
CA ILE A 114 -13.46 -14.09 9.99
C ILE A 114 -12.28 -13.13 9.81
N VAL A 115 -12.53 -11.94 9.26
CA VAL A 115 -11.52 -10.88 9.15
C VAL A 115 -11.03 -10.46 10.54
N ARG A 116 -11.95 -10.18 11.46
CA ARG A 116 -11.65 -9.82 12.85
C ARG A 116 -10.82 -10.88 13.55
N HIS A 117 -11.20 -12.14 13.40
CA HIS A 117 -10.45 -13.27 13.96
C HIS A 117 -9.03 -13.37 13.38
N LEU A 118 -8.87 -13.16 12.08
CA LEU A 118 -7.56 -13.15 11.44
C LEU A 118 -6.64 -12.10 12.06
N PHE A 119 -7.09 -10.83 12.17
CA PHE A 119 -6.28 -9.77 12.76
C PHE A 119 -5.85 -10.08 14.18
N ARG A 120 -6.77 -10.56 15.02
CA ARG A 120 -6.48 -10.91 16.42
C ARG A 120 -5.52 -12.09 16.54
N SER A 121 -5.74 -13.15 15.78
CA SER A 121 -4.89 -14.35 15.81
C SER A 121 -3.49 -14.07 15.25
N TYR A 122 -3.39 -13.28 14.18
CA TYR A 122 -2.10 -12.91 13.59
C TYR A 122 -1.30 -11.99 14.52
N ALA A 123 -1.95 -11.02 15.17
CA ALA A 123 -1.33 -10.19 16.20
C ALA A 123 -0.77 -11.06 17.33
N GLN A 124 -1.55 -11.99 17.86
CA GLN A 124 -1.10 -12.90 18.90
C GLN A 124 0.09 -13.76 18.48
N GLN A 125 0.05 -14.34 17.28
CA GLN A 125 1.15 -15.14 16.72
C GLN A 125 2.45 -14.34 16.59
N LYS A 126 2.36 -13.06 16.21
CA LYS A 126 3.51 -12.15 16.04
C LYS A 126 3.87 -11.39 17.32
N GLN A 127 3.27 -11.72 18.45
CA GLN A 127 3.47 -11.06 19.76
C GLN A 127 3.22 -9.54 19.67
N GLY A 128 2.10 -9.16 19.12
CA GLY A 128 1.67 -7.78 18.97
C GLY A 128 0.19 -7.59 19.29
N HIS A 129 -0.33 -6.42 18.97
CA HIS A 129 -1.68 -6.00 19.28
C HIS A 129 -2.44 -5.59 18.01
N CYS A 130 -3.67 -6.06 17.89
CA CYS A 130 -4.62 -5.61 16.88
C CYS A 130 -5.35 -4.36 17.41
N ILE A 131 -5.50 -3.36 16.56
CA ILE A 131 -6.35 -2.19 16.77
C ILE A 131 -7.56 -2.35 15.86
N GLU A 132 -8.74 -2.11 16.42
CA GLU A 132 -10.03 -2.17 15.71
C GLU A 132 -10.82 -0.92 16.09
N GLU A 133 -11.18 -0.11 15.10
CA GLU A 133 -11.87 1.17 15.29
C GLU A 133 -13.03 1.29 14.29
N PRO A 134 -14.14 1.97 14.65
CA PRO A 134 -15.16 2.33 13.67
C PRO A 134 -14.58 3.17 12.56
N HIS A 135 -14.96 2.89 11.31
CA HIS A 135 -14.57 3.65 10.15
C HIS A 135 -15.82 4.11 9.40
N GLU A 136 -15.85 5.36 9.00
CA GLU A 136 -16.93 6.07 8.28
C GLU A 136 -18.31 5.40 8.27
N GLY A 137 -19.18 5.79 9.20
CA GLY A 137 -20.54 5.26 9.33
C GLY A 137 -20.62 3.95 10.14
N GLU A 138 -21.84 3.39 10.21
CA GLU A 138 -22.12 2.21 11.03
C GLU A 138 -21.61 0.89 10.44
N ALA A 139 -21.20 0.89 9.17
CA ALA A 139 -20.87 -0.32 8.41
C ALA A 139 -19.38 -0.61 8.21
N GLY A 140 -18.49 0.34 8.52
CA GLY A 140 -17.06 0.24 8.27
C GLY A 140 -16.25 -0.02 9.56
N ILE A 141 -15.20 -0.83 9.43
CA ILE A 141 -14.25 -1.10 10.52
C ILE A 141 -12.83 -0.94 9.97
N ALA A 142 -12.02 -0.12 10.66
CA ALA A 142 -10.61 0.00 10.40
C ALA A 142 -9.83 -0.98 11.31
N PHE A 143 -9.03 -1.83 10.68
CA PHE A 143 -8.14 -2.76 11.35
C PHE A 143 -6.69 -2.38 11.11
N SER A 144 -5.87 -2.44 12.14
CA SER A 144 -4.42 -2.27 12.03
C SER A 144 -3.68 -3.03 13.13
N PHE A 145 -2.36 -3.10 13.03
CA PHE A 145 -1.52 -3.56 14.12
C PHE A 145 -0.85 -2.38 14.81
N GLN A 146 -0.75 -2.41 16.13
CA GLN A 146 -0.01 -1.39 16.86
C GLN A 146 1.46 -1.35 16.42
N GLU A 147 2.05 -2.52 16.21
CA GLU A 147 3.44 -2.70 15.80
C GLU A 147 3.58 -2.71 14.27
N GLU A 148 4.16 -1.67 13.69
CA GLU A 148 4.37 -1.55 12.23
C GLU A 148 5.24 -2.68 11.64
N ARG A 149 6.04 -3.36 12.48
CA ARG A 149 6.84 -4.51 12.05
C ARG A 149 5.99 -5.71 11.62
N ILE A 150 4.75 -5.79 12.09
CA ILE A 150 3.80 -6.85 11.72
C ILE A 150 3.23 -6.55 10.34
N ASP A 151 2.57 -5.40 10.23
CA ASP A 151 2.08 -4.86 8.98
C ASP A 151 1.88 -3.34 9.16
N PRO A 152 2.39 -2.49 8.25
CA PRO A 152 2.38 -1.04 8.43
C PRO A 152 1.11 -0.35 7.94
N TYR A 153 0.08 -1.12 7.56
CA TYR A 153 -1.12 -0.58 6.95
C TYR A 153 -2.33 -0.56 7.87
N VAL A 154 -3.28 0.31 7.55
CA VAL A 154 -4.65 0.31 8.06
C VAL A 154 -5.56 -0.25 6.97
N TYR A 155 -6.40 -1.19 7.31
CA TYR A 155 -7.36 -1.85 6.42
C TYR A 155 -8.77 -1.43 6.81
N CYS A 156 -9.37 -0.56 6.03
CA CYS A 156 -10.76 -0.14 6.20
C CYS A 156 -11.66 -1.13 5.46
N VAL A 157 -12.37 -1.95 6.20
CA VAL A 157 -13.22 -3.00 5.66
C VAL A 157 -14.68 -2.60 5.82
N GLU A 158 -15.44 -2.70 4.73
CA GLU A 158 -16.85 -2.31 4.67
C GLU A 158 -17.70 -3.47 4.19
N GLN A 159 -18.90 -3.60 4.75
CA GLN A 159 -19.91 -4.54 4.29
C GLN A 159 -20.76 -3.87 3.22
N GLY A 160 -20.66 -4.34 1.98
CA GLY A 160 -21.49 -3.91 0.86
C GLY A 160 -22.52 -4.98 0.47
N ASP A 161 -23.33 -4.67 -0.53
CA ASP A 161 -24.38 -5.56 -1.05
C ASP A 161 -23.82 -6.85 -1.64
N PHE A 162 -22.59 -6.83 -2.14
CA PHE A 162 -21.94 -7.96 -2.80
C PHE A 162 -20.84 -8.63 -1.96
N GLY A 163 -20.79 -8.34 -0.65
CA GLY A 163 -19.80 -8.87 0.27
C GLY A 163 -18.90 -7.82 0.88
N LEU A 164 -17.73 -8.22 1.37
CA LEU A 164 -16.77 -7.31 1.98
C LEU A 164 -15.90 -6.64 0.90
N THR A 165 -15.75 -5.33 1.04
CA THR A 165 -14.79 -4.52 0.31
C THR A 165 -13.77 -3.93 1.27
N TYR A 166 -12.63 -3.44 0.78
CA TYR A 166 -11.66 -2.76 1.61
C TYR A 166 -10.84 -1.71 0.86
N HIS A 167 -10.35 -0.76 1.64
CA HIS A 167 -9.30 0.18 1.28
C HIS A 167 -8.11 0.01 2.21
N ARG A 168 -6.90 0.12 1.68
CA ARG A 168 -5.67 0.00 2.44
C ARG A 168 -4.89 1.31 2.41
N PHE A 169 -4.58 1.84 3.58
CA PHE A 169 -3.87 3.10 3.76
C PHE A 169 -2.56 2.86 4.51
N VAL A 170 -1.58 3.70 4.26
CA VAL A 170 -0.46 3.86 5.20
C VAL A 170 -0.98 4.56 6.45
N LYS A 171 -0.51 4.21 7.65
CA LYS A 171 -0.99 4.82 8.90
C LYS A 171 -0.97 6.34 8.89
N THR A 172 0.13 6.95 8.43
CA THR A 172 0.28 8.42 8.35
C THR A 172 -0.70 9.07 7.37
N GLU A 173 -1.12 8.36 6.34
CA GLU A 173 -2.13 8.82 5.39
C GLU A 173 -3.53 8.69 6.00
N TYR A 174 -3.82 7.57 6.65
CA TYR A 174 -5.08 7.35 7.36
C TYR A 174 -5.32 8.41 8.44
N GLU A 175 -4.34 8.69 9.29
CA GLU A 175 -4.42 9.72 10.35
C GLU A 175 -4.63 11.16 9.83
N LYS A 176 -4.32 11.43 8.57
CA LYS A 176 -4.55 12.74 7.93
C LYS A 176 -5.92 12.86 7.28
N LEU A 177 -6.52 11.73 6.90
CA LEU A 177 -7.80 11.68 6.19
C LEU A 177 -8.99 11.57 7.16
N PHE A 178 -8.77 10.92 8.29
CA PHE A 178 -9.77 10.60 9.30
C PHE A 178 -9.34 11.03 10.71
#